data_dd0b29b6ba0efc27745420fe79786b48
#
_entry.id   dd0b29b6ba0efc27745420fe79786b48
#
_cell.length_a   1.000
_cell.length_b   1.000
_cell.length_c   1.000
_cell.angle_alpha   90.00
_cell.angle_beta   90.00
_cell.angle_gamma   90.00
#
_symmetry.space_group_name_H-M   'P 1'
#
loop_
_entity.id
_entity.type
_entity.pdbx_description
1 polymer ?
#
loop_
_entity_poly.entity_id
_entity_poly.type
_entity_poly.pdbx_seq_one_letter_code
_entity_poly.pdbx_strand_id
1 'polypeptide(L)'
;MRLLLNEFDEALEQVKQNPNYEAMRDTFHRKVTLATGRLTGTTISELVQRLCDAFPGLEAQAFPIRNDFFGETITVSGLITGQDLIAQLKEKQAAGVTLGDTLLIPSNMLRSGEEVFLDDLTISDVERELNIQVKPIDTPGSDFVQAVLDPDYRMERDNAGKNFNYIKAYPNKEKN
;
A
#
# COMPACT_ATOMS: atom_id res chain seq x y z
N MET A 1 5.51 -6.39 -13.72
CA MET A 1 4.17 -5.83 -13.98
C MET A 1 3.12 -6.89 -14.26
N ARG A 2 3.27 -7.75 -15.29
CA ARG A 2 2.24 -8.78 -15.61
C ARG A 2 1.95 -9.76 -14.47
N LEU A 3 2.97 -10.18 -13.73
CA LEU A 3 2.82 -11.06 -12.57
C LEU A 3 2.01 -10.37 -11.47
N LEU A 4 2.36 -9.13 -11.11
CA LEU A 4 1.63 -8.32 -10.15
C LEU A 4 0.12 -8.25 -10.48
N LEU A 5 -0.23 -8.02 -11.75
CA LEU A 5 -1.63 -7.92 -12.19
C LEU A 5 -2.36 -9.26 -12.03
N ASN A 6 -1.75 -10.36 -12.44
CA ASN A 6 -2.35 -11.69 -12.31
C ASN A 6 -2.59 -12.06 -10.83
N GLU A 7 -1.58 -11.86 -9.99
CA GLU A 7 -1.68 -12.14 -8.54
C GLU A 7 -2.70 -11.24 -7.84
N PHE A 8 -2.79 -9.98 -8.27
CA PHE A 8 -3.82 -9.06 -7.80
C PHE A 8 -5.22 -9.55 -8.18
N ASP A 9 -5.40 -9.95 -9.45
CA ASP A 9 -6.69 -10.46 -9.94
C ASP A 9 -7.13 -11.71 -9.18
N GLU A 10 -6.22 -12.65 -8.99
CA GLU A 10 -6.48 -13.87 -8.23
C GLU A 10 -6.84 -13.56 -6.77
N ALA A 11 -6.09 -12.67 -6.12
CA ALA A 11 -6.35 -12.29 -4.73
C ALA A 11 -7.69 -11.56 -4.57
N LEU A 12 -8.02 -10.63 -5.47
CA LEU A 12 -9.29 -9.91 -5.43
C LEU A 12 -10.48 -10.85 -5.67
N GLU A 13 -10.35 -11.81 -6.60
CA GLU A 13 -11.39 -12.81 -6.82
C GLU A 13 -11.56 -13.75 -5.61
N GLN A 14 -10.49 -14.16 -4.94
CA GLN A 14 -10.56 -14.92 -3.69
C GLN A 14 -11.31 -14.16 -2.60
N VAL A 15 -11.05 -12.85 -2.49
CA VAL A 15 -11.77 -11.98 -1.55
C VAL A 15 -13.26 -11.96 -1.85
N LYS A 16 -13.66 -11.78 -3.12
CA LYS A 16 -15.07 -11.74 -3.54
C LYS A 16 -15.77 -13.08 -3.39
N GLN A 17 -15.06 -14.20 -3.50
CA GLN A 17 -15.59 -15.55 -3.30
C GLN A 17 -15.76 -15.92 -1.82
N ASN A 18 -15.28 -15.08 -0.89
CA ASN A 18 -15.49 -15.32 0.53
C ASN A 18 -16.98 -15.26 0.87
N PRO A 19 -17.55 -16.27 1.58
CA PRO A 19 -18.98 -16.29 1.95
C PRO A 19 -19.43 -15.04 2.74
N ASN A 20 -18.52 -14.36 3.41
CA ASN A 20 -18.80 -13.16 4.18
C ASN A 20 -18.52 -11.85 3.39
N TYR A 21 -18.21 -11.93 2.09
CA TYR A 21 -17.80 -10.77 1.31
C TYR A 21 -18.82 -9.62 1.36
N GLU A 22 -20.10 -9.89 1.17
CA GLU A 22 -21.14 -8.85 1.18
C GLU A 22 -21.22 -8.13 2.54
N ALA A 23 -21.15 -8.88 3.64
CA ALA A 23 -21.15 -8.30 4.98
C ALA A 23 -19.88 -7.48 5.25
N MET A 24 -18.73 -7.96 4.78
CA MET A 24 -17.46 -7.25 4.88
C MET A 24 -17.48 -5.97 4.05
N ARG A 25 -17.92 -6.06 2.80
CA ARG A 25 -18.04 -4.94 1.88
C ARG A 25 -18.87 -3.80 2.46
N ASP A 26 -20.00 -4.12 3.07
CA ASP A 26 -20.95 -3.12 3.59
C ASP A 26 -20.47 -2.49 4.91
N THR A 27 -19.62 -3.18 5.66
CA THR A 27 -19.12 -2.71 6.97
C THR A 27 -17.68 -2.21 6.95
N PHE A 28 -16.97 -2.39 5.82
CA PHE A 28 -15.57 -2.01 5.70
C PHE A 28 -15.41 -0.50 5.59
N HIS A 29 -14.55 0.05 6.45
CA HIS A 29 -14.17 1.47 6.38
C HIS A 29 -12.67 1.60 6.63
N ARG A 30 -11.95 2.15 5.66
CA ARG A 30 -10.53 2.45 5.78
C ARG A 30 -10.13 3.60 4.88
N LYS A 31 -9.17 4.39 5.36
CA LYS A 31 -8.53 5.42 4.54
C LYS A 31 -7.02 5.17 4.51
N VAL A 32 -6.47 4.94 3.32
CA VAL A 32 -5.07 4.54 3.12
C VAL A 32 -4.46 5.27 1.92
N THR A 33 -3.20 5.65 2.07
CA THR A 33 -2.42 6.25 0.98
C THR A 33 -1.33 5.29 0.53
N LEU A 34 -1.11 5.22 -0.78
CA LEU A 34 0.01 4.50 -1.38
C LEU A 34 0.96 5.51 -2.04
N ALA A 35 2.26 5.32 -1.85
CA ALA A 35 3.27 6.05 -2.62
C ALA A 35 4.01 5.08 -3.55
N THR A 36 4.33 5.51 -4.75
CA THR A 36 5.05 4.72 -5.75
C THR A 36 5.88 5.61 -6.66
N GLY A 37 6.77 5.02 -7.46
CA GLY A 37 7.47 5.77 -8.51
C GLY A 37 6.55 6.11 -9.69
N ARG A 38 6.92 7.11 -10.47
CA ARG A 38 6.12 7.59 -11.62
C ARG A 38 5.88 6.51 -12.69
N LEU A 39 6.83 5.58 -12.85
CA LEU A 39 6.73 4.49 -13.83
C LEU A 39 5.49 3.60 -13.59
N THR A 40 5.17 3.34 -12.34
CA THR A 40 4.08 2.44 -11.95
C THR A 40 2.82 3.19 -11.51
N GLY A 41 2.86 4.51 -11.45
CA GLY A 41 1.80 5.36 -10.88
C GLY A 41 0.41 5.09 -11.47
N THR A 42 0.28 5.05 -12.81
CA THR A 42 -1.00 4.76 -13.47
C THR A 42 -1.53 3.38 -13.10
N THR A 43 -0.70 2.35 -13.23
CA THR A 43 -1.10 0.98 -12.89
C THR A 43 -1.54 0.85 -11.44
N ILE A 44 -0.76 1.41 -10.50
CA ILE A 44 -1.12 1.35 -9.08
C ILE A 44 -2.43 2.11 -8.80
N SER A 45 -2.64 3.25 -9.44
CA SER A 45 -3.90 4.00 -9.31
C SER A 45 -5.11 3.21 -9.84
N GLU A 46 -4.96 2.49 -10.95
CA GLU A 46 -6.00 1.59 -11.48
C GLU A 46 -6.31 0.44 -10.52
N LEU A 47 -5.29 -0.20 -9.93
CA LEU A 47 -5.49 -1.26 -8.95
C LEU A 47 -6.18 -0.76 -7.67
N VAL A 48 -5.79 0.42 -7.19
CA VAL A 48 -6.44 1.08 -6.05
C VAL A 48 -7.90 1.36 -6.35
N GLN A 49 -8.23 1.90 -7.54
CA GLN A 49 -9.61 2.16 -7.93
C GLN A 49 -10.46 0.88 -7.93
N ARG A 50 -9.92 -0.22 -8.44
CA ARG A 50 -10.61 -1.53 -8.44
C ARG A 50 -10.92 -2.03 -7.04
N LEU A 51 -10.05 -1.79 -6.06
CA LEU A 51 -10.32 -2.10 -4.65
C LEU A 51 -11.39 -1.18 -4.07
N CYS A 52 -11.37 0.12 -4.37
CA CYS A 52 -12.41 1.04 -3.97
C CYS A 52 -13.78 0.66 -4.55
N ASP A 53 -13.83 0.18 -5.80
CA ASP A 53 -15.06 -0.30 -6.43
C ASP A 53 -15.60 -1.58 -5.74
N ALA A 54 -14.69 -2.45 -5.29
CA ALA A 54 -15.05 -3.67 -4.55
C ALA A 54 -15.48 -3.39 -3.11
N PHE A 55 -14.98 -2.33 -2.48
CA PHE A 55 -15.25 -1.94 -1.09
C PHE A 55 -15.62 -0.46 -1.02
N PRO A 56 -16.91 -0.10 -1.08
CA PRO A 56 -17.36 1.31 -1.10
C PRO A 56 -16.91 2.15 0.11
N GLY A 57 -16.61 1.53 1.25
CA GLY A 57 -16.08 2.20 2.43
C GLY A 57 -14.55 2.35 2.44
N LEU A 58 -13.86 1.89 1.39
CA LEU A 58 -12.42 2.09 1.22
C LEU A 58 -12.16 3.44 0.53
N GLU A 59 -11.48 4.33 1.22
CA GLU A 59 -10.90 5.55 0.67
C GLU A 59 -9.40 5.33 0.46
N ALA A 60 -9.01 4.82 -0.70
CA ALA A 60 -7.61 4.61 -1.04
C ALA A 60 -7.18 5.53 -2.18
N GLN A 61 -5.95 6.01 -2.11
CA GLN A 61 -5.37 6.89 -3.10
C GLN A 61 -3.90 6.53 -3.34
N ALA A 62 -3.41 6.72 -4.55
CA ALA A 62 -2.03 6.47 -4.91
C ALA A 62 -1.36 7.75 -5.42
N PHE A 63 -0.18 8.05 -4.89
CA PHE A 63 0.63 9.19 -5.34
C PHE A 63 1.93 8.71 -5.99
N PRO A 64 2.12 8.99 -7.28
CA PRO A 64 3.41 8.84 -7.92
C PRO A 64 4.35 9.94 -7.42
N ILE A 65 5.44 9.54 -6.77
CA ILE A 65 6.45 10.44 -6.23
C ILE A 65 7.49 10.74 -7.31
N ARG A 66 7.80 12.03 -7.48
CA ARG A 66 8.87 12.49 -8.37
C ARG A 66 10.21 12.31 -7.66
N ASN A 67 11.21 11.86 -8.39
CA ASN A 67 12.57 11.76 -7.87
C ASN A 67 13.30 13.11 -8.06
N ASP A 68 13.32 13.94 -7.04
CA ASP A 68 14.03 15.23 -7.06
C ASP A 68 15.48 15.06 -6.63
N PHE A 69 15.79 14.05 -5.81
CA PHE A 69 17.11 13.80 -5.28
C PHE A 69 18.11 13.31 -6.34
N PHE A 70 17.74 12.28 -7.11
CA PHE A 70 18.60 11.71 -8.16
C PHE A 70 18.29 12.25 -9.56
N GLY A 71 17.16 12.95 -9.73
CA GLY A 71 16.71 13.56 -10.98
C GLY A 71 15.37 13.04 -11.48
N GLU A 72 14.58 13.93 -12.03
CA GLU A 72 13.18 13.67 -12.47
C GLU A 72 13.03 12.64 -13.59
N THR A 73 14.10 12.34 -14.31
CA THR A 73 14.11 11.30 -15.37
C THR A 73 14.10 9.89 -14.77
N ILE A 74 14.44 9.75 -13.46
CA ILE A 74 14.38 8.51 -12.73
C ILE A 74 12.95 8.31 -12.22
N THR A 75 12.30 7.24 -12.68
CA THR A 75 10.87 7.02 -12.46
C THR A 75 10.54 5.77 -11.65
N VAL A 76 11.56 4.96 -11.30
CA VAL A 76 11.41 3.72 -10.54
C VAL A 76 11.22 3.97 -9.05
N SER A 77 10.40 3.18 -8.38
CA SER A 77 10.12 3.30 -6.95
C SER A 77 11.36 3.10 -6.07
N GLY A 78 12.24 2.16 -6.44
CA GLY A 78 13.41 1.79 -5.65
C GLY A 78 14.50 2.87 -5.51
N LEU A 79 14.34 4.02 -6.17
CA LEU A 79 15.25 5.16 -6.05
C LEU A 79 14.56 6.42 -5.46
N ILE A 80 13.32 6.29 -4.99
CA ILE A 80 12.65 7.36 -4.22
C ILE A 80 13.26 7.43 -2.83
N THR A 81 13.63 8.63 -2.42
CA THR A 81 14.22 8.91 -1.11
C THR A 81 13.16 9.28 -0.07
N GLY A 82 13.52 9.19 1.21
CA GLY A 82 12.64 9.61 2.30
C GLY A 82 12.31 11.11 2.23
N GLN A 83 13.29 11.95 1.87
CA GLN A 83 13.07 13.39 1.71
C GLN A 83 12.12 13.73 0.55
N ASP A 84 12.21 13.06 -0.60
CA ASP A 84 11.28 13.26 -1.72
C ASP A 84 9.86 12.87 -1.33
N LEU A 85 9.73 11.74 -0.62
CA LEU A 85 8.46 11.25 -0.11
C LEU A 85 7.81 12.25 0.88
N ILE A 86 8.58 12.69 1.88
CA ILE A 86 8.11 13.66 2.88
C ILE A 86 7.70 14.99 2.23
N ALA A 87 8.57 15.55 1.39
CA ALA A 87 8.31 16.86 0.78
C ALA A 87 7.01 16.86 -0.03
N GLN A 88 6.84 15.89 -0.93
CA GLN A 88 5.69 15.85 -1.82
C GLN A 88 4.39 15.46 -1.11
N LEU A 89 4.44 14.59 -0.09
CA LEU A 89 3.24 14.29 0.70
C LEU A 89 2.85 15.44 1.64
N LYS A 90 3.80 16.20 2.18
CA LYS A 90 3.50 17.47 2.89
C LYS A 90 2.83 18.50 1.99
N GLU A 91 3.26 18.62 0.74
CA GLU A 91 2.58 19.48 -0.26
C GLU A 91 1.11 19.06 -0.45
N LYS A 92 0.84 17.74 -0.52
CA LYS A 92 -0.53 17.23 -0.61
C LYS A 92 -1.34 17.55 0.64
N GLN A 93 -0.78 17.37 1.83
CA GLN A 93 -1.43 17.72 3.10
C GLN A 93 -1.72 19.23 3.17
N ALA A 94 -0.77 20.08 2.76
CA ALA A 94 -0.97 21.53 2.71
C ALA A 94 -2.06 21.96 1.70
N ALA A 95 -2.26 21.18 0.64
CA ALA A 95 -3.36 21.35 -0.32
C ALA A 95 -4.70 20.77 0.16
N GLY A 96 -4.78 20.29 1.41
CA GLY A 96 -6.02 19.77 2.01
C GLY A 96 -6.27 18.28 1.79
N VAL A 97 -5.30 17.53 1.25
CA VAL A 97 -5.42 16.08 1.08
C VAL A 97 -5.19 15.39 2.43
N THR A 98 -6.14 14.54 2.83
CA THR A 98 -6.00 13.69 4.01
C THR A 98 -5.36 12.36 3.61
N LEU A 99 -4.22 12.02 4.18
CA LEU A 99 -3.48 10.79 3.84
C LEU A 99 -4.07 9.51 4.47
N GLY A 100 -4.96 9.65 5.47
CA GLY A 100 -5.52 8.51 6.20
C GLY A 100 -4.65 8.09 7.38
N ASP A 101 -4.77 6.82 7.77
CA ASP A 101 -4.07 6.25 8.94
C ASP A 101 -2.74 5.56 8.56
N THR A 102 -2.62 5.13 7.32
CA THR A 102 -1.48 4.32 6.85
C THR A 102 -0.99 4.80 5.48
N LEU A 103 0.32 4.95 5.37
CA LEU A 103 1.06 5.11 4.12
C LEU A 103 1.72 3.79 3.74
N LEU A 104 1.30 3.22 2.64
CA LEU A 104 1.90 2.02 2.04
C LEU A 104 2.99 2.44 1.05
N ILE A 105 4.16 1.85 1.16
CA ILE A 105 5.29 2.06 0.27
C ILE A 105 5.81 0.73 -0.27
N PRO A 106 6.28 0.64 -1.52
CA PRO A 106 6.99 -0.55 -1.99
C PRO A 106 8.24 -0.82 -1.14
N SER A 107 8.46 -2.06 -0.74
CA SER A 107 9.61 -2.45 0.09
C SER A 107 10.96 -2.10 -0.54
N ASN A 108 11.02 -2.04 -1.87
CA ASN A 108 12.23 -1.67 -2.61
C ASN A 108 12.60 -0.17 -2.52
N MET A 109 11.78 0.69 -1.90
CA MET A 109 12.19 2.05 -1.53
C MET A 109 13.20 2.04 -0.37
N LEU A 110 13.27 0.93 0.36
CA LEU A 110 14.16 0.75 1.49
C LEU A 110 15.41 -0.05 1.09
N ARG A 111 16.49 0.14 1.82
CA ARG A 111 17.66 -0.74 1.72
C ARG A 111 17.29 -2.16 2.09
N SER A 112 17.88 -3.14 1.39
CA SER A 112 17.58 -4.54 1.62
C SER A 112 17.82 -4.95 3.09
N GLY A 113 16.78 -5.45 3.74
CA GLY A 113 16.86 -5.89 5.13
C GLY A 113 16.79 -4.79 6.19
N GLU A 114 16.65 -3.51 5.80
CA GLU A 114 16.64 -2.37 6.69
C GLU A 114 15.33 -1.57 6.57
N GLU A 115 15.03 -0.74 7.56
CA GLU A 115 13.93 0.24 7.54
C GLU A 115 14.45 1.65 7.25
N VAL A 116 15.38 1.74 6.29
CA VAL A 116 16.14 2.95 5.94
C VAL A 116 16.06 3.20 4.44
N PHE A 117 15.74 4.43 4.06
CA PHE A 117 15.77 4.90 2.68
C PHE A 117 17.20 5.14 2.20
N LEU A 118 17.37 5.41 0.90
CA LEU A 118 18.72 5.62 0.31
C LEU A 118 19.43 6.89 0.81
N ASP A 119 18.68 7.85 1.35
CA ASP A 119 19.16 9.12 1.93
C ASP A 119 19.33 9.08 3.45
N ASP A 120 19.45 7.88 4.02
CA ASP A 120 19.62 7.59 5.44
C ASP A 120 18.44 7.97 6.36
N LEU A 121 17.33 8.48 5.81
CA LEU A 121 16.09 8.63 6.58
C LEU A 121 15.47 7.27 6.89
N THR A 122 14.95 7.13 8.10
CA THR A 122 14.25 5.91 8.54
C THR A 122 12.74 5.99 8.27
N ILE A 123 12.06 4.84 8.32
CA ILE A 123 10.59 4.79 8.34
C ILE A 123 10.06 5.69 9.48
N SER A 124 10.65 5.60 10.67
CA SER A 124 10.22 6.40 11.84
C SER A 124 10.40 7.91 11.62
N ASP A 125 11.38 8.35 10.82
CA ASP A 125 11.50 9.76 10.45
C ASP A 125 10.35 10.20 9.56
N VAL A 126 9.98 9.39 8.57
CA VAL A 126 8.84 9.66 7.68
C VAL A 126 7.52 9.67 8.46
N GLU A 127 7.31 8.71 9.36
CA GLU A 127 6.13 8.66 10.23
C GLU A 127 5.99 9.91 11.09
N ARG A 128 7.07 10.34 11.71
CA ARG A 128 7.11 11.56 12.52
C ARG A 128 6.79 12.81 11.70
N GLU A 129 7.40 12.93 10.51
CA GLU A 129 7.25 14.11 9.65
C GLU A 129 5.85 14.23 9.03
N LEU A 130 5.22 13.11 8.70
CA LEU A 130 3.89 13.08 8.06
C LEU A 130 2.75 12.81 9.04
N ASN A 131 3.05 12.45 10.30
CA ASN A 131 2.10 12.02 11.32
C ASN A 131 1.17 10.90 10.80
N ILE A 132 1.77 9.86 10.23
CA ILE A 132 1.08 8.71 9.63
C ILE A 132 1.91 7.45 9.84
N GLN A 133 1.28 6.30 10.03
CA GLN A 133 1.98 5.02 10.06
C GLN A 133 2.47 4.64 8.66
N VAL A 134 3.73 4.21 8.55
CA VAL A 134 4.32 3.76 7.27
C VAL A 134 4.50 2.25 7.28
N LYS A 135 3.98 1.58 6.24
CA LYS A 135 4.12 0.14 6.07
C LYS A 135 4.73 -0.20 4.70
N PRO A 136 5.89 -0.84 4.66
CA PRO A 136 6.39 -1.41 3.42
C PRO A 136 5.52 -2.60 2.99
N ILE A 137 5.28 -2.70 1.68
CA ILE A 137 4.58 -3.82 1.05
C ILE A 137 5.52 -4.52 0.08
N ASP A 138 5.39 -5.82 -0.03
CA ASP A 138 6.19 -6.61 -0.96
C ASP A 138 5.60 -6.57 -2.38
N THR A 139 6.35 -7.11 -3.34
CA THR A 139 6.05 -7.04 -4.78
C THR A 139 4.82 -7.85 -5.22
N PRO A 140 4.44 -8.99 -4.60
CA PRO A 140 3.28 -9.77 -5.02
C PRO A 140 1.97 -8.98 -5.00
N GLY A 141 1.12 -9.23 -6.01
CA GLY A 141 -0.21 -8.60 -6.08
C GLY A 141 -1.14 -9.00 -4.93
N SER A 142 -0.95 -10.20 -4.37
CA SER A 142 -1.65 -10.66 -3.16
C SER A 142 -1.32 -9.82 -1.93
N ASP A 143 -0.04 -9.47 -1.74
CA ASP A 143 0.39 -8.60 -0.64
C ASP A 143 -0.17 -7.18 -0.79
N PHE A 144 -0.26 -6.70 -2.03
CA PHE A 144 -0.89 -5.42 -2.33
C PHE A 144 -2.35 -5.40 -1.87
N VAL A 145 -3.15 -6.40 -2.27
CA VAL A 145 -4.56 -6.52 -1.86
C VAL A 145 -4.67 -6.62 -0.34
N GLN A 146 -3.85 -7.47 0.27
CA GLN A 146 -3.84 -7.65 1.72
C GLN A 146 -3.47 -6.37 2.46
N ALA A 147 -2.41 -5.69 2.06
CA ALA A 147 -1.95 -4.46 2.73
C ALA A 147 -2.98 -3.32 2.65
N VAL A 148 -3.72 -3.24 1.54
CA VAL A 148 -4.78 -2.23 1.38
C VAL A 148 -6.02 -2.58 2.22
N LEU A 149 -6.37 -3.86 2.35
CA LEU A 149 -7.58 -4.28 3.06
C LEU A 149 -7.36 -4.60 4.55
N ASP A 150 -6.15 -4.99 4.96
CA ASP A 150 -5.83 -5.38 6.33
C ASP A 150 -5.03 -4.29 7.05
N PRO A 151 -5.61 -3.58 8.05
CA PRO A 151 -4.87 -2.60 8.83
C PRO A 151 -3.74 -3.21 9.67
N ASP A 152 -3.79 -4.50 9.95
CA ASP A 152 -2.76 -5.22 10.71
C ASP A 152 -1.70 -5.89 9.83
N TYR A 153 -1.78 -5.69 8.50
CA TYR A 153 -0.80 -6.21 7.55
C TYR A 153 0.63 -5.92 8.01
N ARG A 154 1.47 -6.94 7.93
CA ARG A 154 2.91 -6.88 8.15
C ARG A 154 3.60 -7.64 7.03
N MET A 155 4.56 -6.99 6.39
CA MET A 155 5.41 -7.66 5.41
C MET A 155 6.21 -8.79 6.11
N GLU A 156 6.04 -10.02 5.65
CA GLU A 156 6.80 -11.17 6.16
C GLU A 156 8.09 -11.33 5.36
N ARG A 157 9.23 -11.03 5.97
CA ARG A 157 10.55 -11.05 5.30
C ARG A 157 11.04 -12.46 4.90
N ASP A 158 10.40 -13.55 5.38
CA ASP A 158 10.90 -14.92 5.25
C ASP A 158 9.89 -15.96 4.72
N ASN A 159 8.79 -15.58 4.08
CA ASN A 159 7.76 -16.54 3.69
C ASN A 159 7.53 -16.64 2.18
N ALA A 160 8.46 -17.26 1.48
CA ALA A 160 8.16 -17.88 0.18
C ALA A 160 7.17 -19.03 0.41
N GLY A 161 5.88 -18.84 0.06
CA GLY A 161 4.91 -19.92 -0.06
C GLY A 161 3.76 -19.98 0.95
N LYS A 162 3.47 -18.94 1.70
CA LYS A 162 2.25 -18.94 2.54
C LYS A 162 1.02 -18.55 1.72
N ASN A 163 0.04 -19.42 1.74
CA ASN A 163 -1.29 -19.13 1.20
C ASN A 163 -1.87 -17.90 1.89
N PHE A 164 -2.36 -16.95 1.09
CA PHE A 164 -3.12 -15.80 1.52
C PHE A 164 -4.28 -16.25 2.44
N ASN A 165 -4.19 -15.94 3.72
CA ASN A 165 -5.20 -16.31 4.70
C ASN A 165 -6.02 -15.07 5.09
N TYR A 166 -6.90 -14.66 4.19
CA TYR A 166 -7.84 -13.55 4.38
C TYR A 166 -8.75 -13.72 5.62
N ILE A 167 -8.90 -14.96 6.09
CA ILE A 167 -9.73 -15.33 7.25
C ILE A 167 -9.20 -14.73 8.57
N LYS A 168 -7.91 -14.39 8.67
CA LYS A 168 -7.35 -13.76 9.88
C LYS A 168 -7.81 -12.32 10.09
N ALA A 169 -8.01 -11.54 9.01
CA ALA A 169 -8.47 -10.16 9.11
C ALA A 169 -9.95 -10.04 9.51
N TYR A 170 -10.74 -11.09 9.22
CA TYR A 170 -12.17 -11.12 9.50
C TYR A 170 -12.57 -12.50 10.05
N PRO A 171 -12.30 -12.76 11.34
CA PRO A 171 -12.73 -14.01 11.97
C PRO A 171 -14.25 -14.13 11.90
N ASN A 172 -14.73 -15.31 11.49
CA ASN A 172 -16.16 -15.61 11.54
C ASN A 172 -16.69 -15.26 12.93
N LYS A 173 -17.56 -14.27 13.03
CA LYS A 173 -18.43 -14.15 14.20
C LYS A 173 -19.39 -15.33 14.10
N GLU A 174 -19.07 -16.44 14.74
CA GLU A 174 -20.04 -17.49 14.99
C GLU A 174 -21.26 -16.83 15.63
N LYS A 175 -22.42 -16.99 14.97
CA LYS A 175 -23.70 -16.58 15.53
C LYS A 175 -23.96 -17.45 16.74
N ASN A 176 -23.83 -16.89 17.95
CA ASN A 176 -24.52 -17.39 19.11
C ASN A 176 -25.98 -16.93 19.06
#